data_d09f9a037e97c7a4cd5e70c20194747d
#
_entry.id   d09f9a037e97c7a4cd5e70c20194747d
#
_cell.length_a   1.000
_cell.length_b   1.000
_cell.length_c   1.000
_cell.angle_alpha   90.00
_cell.angle_beta   90.00
_cell.angle_gamma   90.00
#
_symmetry.space_group_name_H-M   'P 1'
#
loop_
_entity.id
_entity.type
_entity.pdbx_description
1 polymer ?
#
loop_
_entity_poly.entity_id
_entity_poly.type
_entity_poly.pdbx_seq_one_letter_code
_entity_poly.pdbx_strand_id
1 'polypeptide(L)'
;MCIRDRRAAVLACQAGAGANPVNTCYTTGLGHKGPLHPLHIDSRLTHQLPPPGLTVGGPMDVIRQKEYWGQVLIAKYCYPDVQNWPSMEAFWDVFWNPLMCEFTVHNPMAQNAYVWGYLAARQEPD
;
A
#
# COMPACT_ATOMS: atom_id res chain seq x y z
N MET A 1 18.84 14.57 12.95
CA MET A 1 18.17 13.24 12.99
C MET A 1 19.21 12.24 13.42
N CYS A 2 18.91 11.41 14.40
CA CYS A 2 19.87 10.43 14.89
C CYS A 2 19.94 9.19 13.96
N ILE A 3 20.97 8.37 14.16
CA ILE A 3 21.16 7.12 13.38
C ILE A 3 19.94 6.20 13.49
N ARG A 4 19.28 6.18 14.64
CA ARG A 4 18.06 5.42 14.88
C ARG A 4 16.90 5.84 13.97
N ASP A 5 16.71 7.16 13.83
CA ASP A 5 15.62 7.71 13.01
C ASP A 5 15.85 7.40 11.53
N ARG A 6 17.10 7.52 11.06
CA ARG A 6 17.46 7.14 9.68
C ARG A 6 17.17 5.68 9.42
N ARG A 7 17.56 4.79 10.32
CA ARG A 7 17.31 3.35 10.20
C ARG A 7 15.81 3.05 10.15
N ALA A 8 15.02 3.69 11.01
CA ALA A 8 13.57 3.53 11.01
C ALA A 8 12.95 3.98 9.68
N ALA A 9 13.38 5.12 9.13
CA ALA A 9 12.93 5.61 7.84
C ALA A 9 13.27 4.63 6.70
N VAL A 10 14.50 4.11 6.67
CA VAL A 10 14.92 3.11 5.66
C VAL A 10 14.07 1.85 5.77
N LEU A 11 13.87 1.32 6.99
CA LEU A 11 13.05 0.11 7.19
C LEU A 11 11.59 0.33 6.77
N ALA A 12 11.02 1.50 7.05
CA ALA A 12 9.67 1.85 6.60
C ALA A 12 9.58 1.89 5.07
N CYS A 13 10.55 2.51 4.40
CA CYS A 13 10.62 2.51 2.93
C CYS A 13 10.76 1.10 2.35
N GLN A 14 11.62 0.27 2.93
CA GLN A 14 11.81 -1.11 2.51
C GLN A 14 10.52 -1.93 2.65
N ALA A 15 9.80 -1.76 3.76
CA ALA A 15 8.51 -2.42 3.97
C ALA A 15 7.49 -2.00 2.90
N GLY A 16 7.39 -0.71 2.59
CA GLY A 16 6.52 -0.19 1.53
C GLY A 16 6.94 -0.64 0.12
N ALA A 17 8.24 -0.88 -0.09
CA ALA A 17 8.80 -1.32 -1.37
C ALA A 17 8.72 -2.84 -1.60
N GLY A 18 8.24 -3.62 -0.64
CA GLY A 18 8.05 -5.07 -0.78
C GLY A 18 8.73 -5.94 0.26
N ALA A 19 9.56 -5.39 1.15
CA ALA A 19 10.12 -6.14 2.28
C ALA A 19 9.07 -6.30 3.40
N ASN A 20 7.96 -6.94 3.07
CA ASN A 20 6.81 -7.18 3.92
C ASN A 20 6.27 -8.61 3.74
N PRO A 21 5.39 -9.12 4.62
CA PRO A 21 4.93 -10.50 4.59
C PRO A 21 4.30 -10.94 3.28
N VAL A 22 3.66 -10.04 2.53
CA VAL A 22 3.03 -10.36 1.24
C VAL A 22 3.96 -10.16 0.04
N ASN A 23 5.20 -9.70 0.29
CA ASN A 23 6.21 -9.42 -0.74
C ASN A 23 5.66 -8.54 -1.87
N THR A 24 4.91 -7.50 -1.51
CA THR A 24 4.24 -6.60 -2.45
C THR A 24 4.66 -5.17 -2.20
N CYS A 25 5.11 -4.48 -3.24
CA CYS A 25 5.26 -3.03 -3.20
C CYS A 25 3.86 -2.39 -3.20
N TYR A 26 3.62 -1.42 -2.33
CA TYR A 26 2.32 -0.73 -2.28
C TYR A 26 2.24 0.52 -3.15
N THR A 27 3.20 0.68 -4.07
CA THR A 27 3.22 1.79 -5.02
C THR A 27 3.21 1.23 -6.45
N THR A 28 2.30 1.74 -7.28
CA THR A 28 2.18 1.31 -8.67
C THR A 28 3.46 1.61 -9.47
N GLY A 29 3.85 0.70 -10.34
CA GLY A 29 5.01 0.86 -11.20
C GLY A 29 6.37 0.85 -10.49
N LEU A 30 6.40 0.54 -9.20
CA LEU A 30 7.62 0.42 -8.41
C LEU A 30 7.81 -1.02 -7.93
N GLY A 31 9.07 -1.47 -7.89
CA GLY A 31 9.43 -2.80 -7.39
C GLY A 31 9.03 -3.95 -8.32
N HIS A 32 9.12 -5.15 -7.80
CA HIS A 32 8.88 -6.38 -8.57
C HIS A 32 7.38 -6.72 -8.68
N LYS A 33 6.60 -6.46 -7.63
CA LYS A 33 5.17 -6.74 -7.55
C LYS A 33 4.46 -5.53 -6.94
N GLY A 34 3.86 -4.72 -7.78
CA GLY A 34 3.07 -3.55 -7.38
C GLY A 34 1.57 -3.78 -7.56
N PRO A 35 0.73 -2.89 -7.01
CA PRO A 35 -0.71 -2.94 -7.19
C PRO A 35 -1.08 -2.75 -8.67
N LEU A 36 -1.99 -3.57 -9.15
CA LEU A 36 -2.54 -3.48 -10.52
C LEU A 36 -3.95 -2.89 -10.52
N HIS A 37 -4.63 -2.92 -9.38
CA HIS A 37 -6.02 -2.53 -9.25
C HIS A 37 -6.25 -1.44 -8.19
N PRO A 38 -5.46 -0.34 -8.16
CA PRO A 38 -5.76 0.78 -7.29
C PRO A 38 -7.14 1.35 -7.63
N LEU A 39 -7.74 2.09 -6.69
CA LEU A 39 -9.03 2.75 -6.91
C LEU A 39 -8.87 3.96 -7.89
N HIS A 40 -8.33 3.69 -9.07
CA HIS A 40 -8.12 4.65 -10.14
C HIS A 40 -9.13 4.38 -11.27
N ILE A 41 -10.20 5.17 -11.29
CA ILE A 41 -11.38 4.95 -12.14
C ILE A 41 -11.01 5.00 -13.62
N ASP A 42 -10.21 5.97 -14.03
CA ASP A 42 -9.84 6.16 -15.44
C ASP A 42 -9.09 4.95 -16.01
N SER A 43 -8.13 4.40 -15.27
CA SER A 43 -7.41 3.19 -15.71
C SER A 43 -8.36 2.01 -15.88
N ARG A 44 -9.32 1.88 -14.97
CA ARG A 44 -10.30 0.81 -15.04
C ARG A 44 -11.23 0.96 -16.24
N LEU A 45 -11.74 2.16 -16.48
CA LEU A 45 -12.67 2.41 -17.60
C LEU A 45 -11.99 2.32 -18.96
N THR A 46 -10.72 2.69 -19.03
CA THR A 46 -9.94 2.64 -20.28
C THR A 46 -9.19 1.31 -20.47
N HIS A 47 -9.29 0.38 -19.52
CA HIS A 47 -8.54 -0.90 -19.53
C HIS A 47 -7.03 -0.72 -19.65
N GLN A 48 -6.50 0.37 -19.09
CA GLN A 48 -5.07 0.67 -19.05
C GLN A 48 -4.49 0.33 -17.68
N LEU A 49 -3.18 0.14 -17.63
CA LEU A 49 -2.48 0.04 -16.36
C LEU A 49 -2.59 1.36 -15.59
N PRO A 50 -2.62 1.31 -14.27
CA PRO A 50 -2.62 2.53 -13.47
C PRO A 50 -1.31 3.30 -13.69
N PRO A 51 -1.35 4.64 -13.61
CA PRO A 51 -0.12 5.43 -13.69
C PRO A 51 0.84 5.04 -12.56
N PRO A 52 2.16 5.08 -12.82
CA PRO A 52 3.15 4.78 -11.80
C PRO A 52 3.15 5.85 -10.69
N GLY A 53 3.52 5.43 -9.48
CA GLY A 53 3.67 6.34 -8.34
C GLY A 53 2.42 6.48 -7.45
N LEU A 54 1.33 5.77 -7.72
CA LEU A 54 0.18 5.74 -6.83
C LEU A 54 0.46 4.79 -5.66
N THR A 55 0.57 5.32 -4.46
CA THR A 55 0.72 4.51 -3.25
C THR A 55 -0.65 4.22 -2.66
N VAL A 56 -0.99 2.94 -2.55
CA VAL A 56 -2.27 2.47 -1.99
C VAL A 56 -2.20 2.29 -0.48
N GLY A 57 -3.37 2.15 0.16
CA GLY A 57 -3.48 1.99 1.61
C GLY A 57 -2.75 0.77 2.18
N GLY A 58 -2.63 -0.31 1.40
CA GLY A 58 -1.92 -1.52 1.82
C GLY A 58 -2.72 -2.41 2.78
N PRO A 59 -2.04 -3.22 3.59
CA PRO A 59 -2.69 -4.16 4.50
C PRO A 59 -3.54 -3.47 5.56
N MET A 60 -4.62 -4.12 5.95
CA MET A 60 -5.57 -3.56 6.88
C MET A 60 -6.03 -4.57 7.94
N ASP A 61 -6.23 -4.09 9.14
CA ASP A 61 -6.86 -4.87 10.21
C ASP A 61 -8.37 -4.97 9.98
N VAL A 62 -8.77 -5.97 9.21
CA VAL A 62 -10.18 -6.24 8.88
C VAL A 62 -11.03 -6.57 10.11
N ILE A 63 -10.43 -7.08 11.19
CA ILE A 63 -11.16 -7.44 12.40
C ILE A 63 -11.68 -6.19 13.11
N ARG A 64 -10.87 -5.13 13.17
CA ARG A 64 -11.26 -3.88 13.80
C ARG A 64 -12.22 -3.04 12.97
N GLN A 65 -12.36 -3.35 11.69
CA GLN A 65 -13.17 -2.56 10.76
C GLN A 65 -14.41 -3.31 10.26
N LYS A 66 -14.98 -4.13 11.12
CA LYS A 66 -16.16 -4.97 10.81
C LYS A 66 -17.36 -4.22 10.25
N GLU A 67 -17.50 -2.96 10.58
CA GLU A 67 -18.63 -2.13 10.17
C GLU A 67 -18.44 -1.46 8.80
N TYR A 68 -17.25 -1.57 8.22
CA TYR A 68 -17.01 -0.94 6.92
C TYR A 68 -17.67 -1.75 5.80
N TRP A 69 -18.66 -1.16 5.16
CA TRP A 69 -19.52 -1.82 4.16
C TRP A 69 -18.78 -2.56 3.04
N GLY A 70 -17.68 -1.99 2.53
CA GLY A 70 -16.88 -2.61 1.47
C GLY A 70 -16.24 -3.92 1.90
N GLN A 71 -15.81 -4.03 3.15
CA GLN A 71 -15.21 -5.25 3.69
C GLN A 71 -16.24 -6.34 3.94
N VAL A 72 -17.39 -5.99 4.43
CA VAL A 72 -18.48 -6.95 4.64
C VAL A 72 -18.93 -7.57 3.33
N LEU A 73 -18.94 -6.79 2.25
CA LEU A 73 -19.30 -7.30 0.91
C LEU A 73 -18.19 -8.16 0.32
N ILE A 74 -16.94 -7.74 0.43
CA ILE A 74 -15.79 -8.43 -0.15
C ILE A 74 -15.45 -9.70 0.62
N ALA A 75 -15.62 -9.71 1.94
CA ALA A 75 -15.37 -10.88 2.80
C ALA A 75 -16.07 -12.14 2.32
N LYS A 76 -17.25 -12.01 1.72
CA LYS A 76 -18.01 -13.14 1.17
C LYS A 76 -17.33 -13.86 0.00
N TYR A 77 -16.38 -13.21 -0.64
CA TYR A 77 -15.70 -13.72 -1.84
C TYR A 77 -14.25 -14.07 -1.60
N CYS A 78 -13.77 -13.90 -0.36
CA CYS A 78 -12.42 -14.27 0.03
C CYS A 78 -12.35 -15.70 0.56
N TYR A 79 -11.30 -16.43 0.16
CA TYR A 79 -10.99 -17.72 0.77
C TYR A 79 -9.48 -17.78 1.08
N PRO A 80 -9.09 -18.12 2.31
CA PRO A 80 -9.96 -18.23 3.50
C PRO A 80 -10.65 -16.90 3.83
N ASP A 81 -11.63 -16.94 4.73
CA ASP A 81 -12.37 -15.75 5.16
C ASP A 81 -11.38 -14.63 5.56
N VAL A 82 -11.56 -13.45 5.02
CA VAL A 82 -10.67 -12.31 5.25
C VAL A 82 -10.47 -11.97 6.73
N GLN A 83 -11.43 -12.32 7.59
CA GLN A 83 -11.33 -12.13 9.04
C GLN A 83 -10.27 -13.04 9.69
N ASN A 84 -9.88 -14.10 9.02
CA ASN A 84 -8.85 -15.02 9.47
C ASN A 84 -7.45 -14.69 8.93
N TRP A 85 -7.33 -13.65 8.11
CA TRP A 85 -6.04 -13.24 7.59
C TRP A 85 -5.23 -12.50 8.66
N PRO A 86 -3.93 -12.78 8.79
CA PRO A 86 -3.06 -11.96 9.62
C PRO A 86 -3.10 -10.50 9.15
N SER A 87 -3.22 -9.56 10.07
CA SER A 87 -3.42 -8.13 9.72
C SER A 87 -2.35 -7.59 8.76
N MET A 88 -1.10 -8.03 8.90
CA MET A 88 0.00 -7.58 8.04
C MET A 88 0.03 -8.27 6.67
N GLU A 89 -0.77 -9.30 6.47
CA GLU A 89 -0.94 -10.03 5.22
C GLU A 89 -2.29 -9.75 4.57
N ALA A 90 -3.16 -9.02 5.26
CA ALA A 90 -4.52 -8.72 4.83
C ALA A 90 -4.53 -7.61 3.75
N PHE A 91 -3.91 -7.90 2.62
CA PHE A 91 -3.91 -7.05 1.43
C PHE A 91 -4.47 -7.84 0.23
N TRP A 92 -5.52 -7.31 -0.36
CA TRP A 92 -6.12 -7.84 -1.57
C TRP A 92 -6.21 -6.74 -2.63
N ASP A 93 -5.42 -6.87 -3.68
CA ASP A 93 -5.37 -5.93 -4.80
C ASP A 93 -6.61 -6.03 -5.68
N VAL A 94 -7.72 -5.49 -5.18
CA VAL A 94 -9.01 -5.49 -5.86
C VAL A 94 -9.61 -4.08 -5.84
N PHE A 95 -9.94 -3.57 -7.00
CA PHE A 95 -10.55 -2.24 -7.16
C PHE A 95 -11.70 -1.95 -6.18
N TRP A 96 -12.50 -2.96 -5.84
CA TRP A 96 -13.66 -2.82 -4.95
C TRP A 96 -13.32 -2.79 -3.46
N ASN A 97 -12.05 -2.88 -3.10
CA ASN A 97 -11.63 -2.71 -1.72
C ASN A 97 -11.05 -1.30 -1.51
N PRO A 98 -11.91 -0.30 -1.24
CA PRO A 98 -11.46 1.09 -1.22
C PRO A 98 -10.41 1.36 -0.15
N LEU A 99 -10.43 0.65 0.97
CA LEU A 99 -9.46 0.92 2.03
C LEU A 99 -8.06 0.43 1.70
N MET A 100 -7.94 -0.76 1.10
CA MET A 100 -6.65 -1.34 0.73
C MET A 100 -6.10 -0.75 -0.56
N CYS A 101 -6.99 -0.45 -1.52
CA CYS A 101 -6.63 -0.05 -2.87
C CYS A 101 -6.82 1.44 -3.15
N GLU A 102 -7.37 2.19 -2.18
CA GLU A 102 -7.46 3.64 -2.27
C GLU A 102 -6.07 4.28 -2.17
N PHE A 103 -5.86 5.30 -2.97
CA PHE A 103 -4.70 6.19 -2.86
C PHE A 103 -5.20 7.60 -2.59
N THR A 104 -4.75 8.20 -1.49
CA THR A 104 -5.06 9.58 -1.15
C THR A 104 -3.79 10.39 -1.08
N VAL A 105 -3.81 11.59 -1.66
CA VAL A 105 -2.62 12.45 -1.70
C VAL A 105 -2.12 12.78 -0.30
N HIS A 106 -3.03 13.09 0.60
CA HIS A 106 -2.70 13.54 1.95
C HIS A 106 -2.33 12.42 2.93
N ASN A 107 -2.62 11.17 2.61
CA ASN A 107 -2.35 10.05 3.51
C ASN A 107 -1.27 9.12 2.94
N PRO A 108 -1.51 8.06 2.16
CA PRO A 108 -0.38 7.19 1.81
C PRO A 108 0.62 7.87 0.87
N MET A 109 0.18 8.69 -0.09
CA MET A 109 1.08 9.26 -1.10
C MET A 109 2.03 10.32 -0.52
N ALA A 110 1.50 11.32 0.19
CA ALA A 110 2.33 12.40 0.69
C ALA A 110 3.35 11.92 1.73
N GLN A 111 2.95 11.03 2.63
CA GLN A 111 3.84 10.47 3.65
C GLN A 111 4.97 9.67 3.03
N ASN A 112 4.67 8.82 2.06
CA ASN A 112 5.69 8.05 1.35
C ASN A 112 6.62 8.95 0.53
N ALA A 113 6.07 9.87 -0.25
CA ALA A 113 6.87 10.81 -1.03
C ALA A 113 7.82 11.62 -0.15
N TYR A 114 7.35 12.07 1.03
CA TYR A 114 8.19 12.80 1.97
C TYR A 114 9.37 11.97 2.48
N VAL A 115 9.11 10.73 2.93
CA VAL A 115 10.17 9.87 3.48
C VAL A 115 11.17 9.44 2.40
N TRP A 116 10.68 9.05 1.23
CA TRP A 116 11.54 8.71 0.08
C TRP A 116 12.37 9.91 -0.39
N GLY A 117 11.72 11.07 -0.54
CA GLY A 117 12.40 12.30 -0.93
C GLY A 117 13.46 12.74 0.09
N TYR A 118 13.17 12.61 1.37
CA TYR A 118 14.11 12.90 2.43
C TYR A 118 15.35 11.98 2.36
N LEU A 119 15.16 10.68 2.15
CA LEU A 119 16.28 9.75 2.02
C LEU A 119 17.08 9.99 0.73
N ALA A 120 16.41 10.27 -0.38
CA ALA A 120 17.06 10.55 -1.66
C ALA A 120 17.85 11.86 -1.67
N ALA A 121 17.37 12.88 -0.96
CA ALA A 121 18.04 14.19 -0.88
C ALA A 121 19.27 14.20 0.03
N ARG A 122 19.48 13.16 0.84
CA ARG A 122 20.66 13.05 1.68
C ARG A 122 21.83 12.48 0.90
N GLN A 123 22.75 13.38 0.53
CA GLN A 123 24.10 12.94 0.15
C GLN A 123 24.78 12.36 1.39
N GLU A 124 25.39 11.19 1.25
CA GLU A 124 26.32 10.75 2.29
C GLU A 124 27.49 11.72 2.30
N PRO A 125 27.93 12.20 3.45
CA PRO A 125 29.20 12.88 3.51
C PRO A 125 30.29 11.90 3.08
N ASP A 126 31.09 12.29 2.09
CA ASP A 126 32.28 11.59 1.62
C ASP A 126 33.23 11.28 2.78
#